data_5583e18ae5a0680aa5b6713f437ce2f7
#
_entry.id   5583e18ae5a0680aa5b6713f437ce2f7
#
_cell.length_a   1.000
_cell.length_b   1.000
_cell.length_c   1.000
_cell.angle_alpha   90.00
_cell.angle_beta   90.00
_cell.angle_gamma   90.00
#
_symmetry.space_group_name_H-M   'P 1'
#
loop_
_entity.id
_entity.type
_entity.pdbx_description
1 polymer ?
#
loop_
_entity_poly.entity_id
_entity_poly.type
_entity_poly.pdbx_seq_one_letter_code
_entity_poly.pdbx_strand_id
1 'polypeptide(L)'
;MKLVNEGSARIKVPEAEKISRGMGVFYNPVMSLNRDISVLLLNSINKNNMQIADPLAATGIRSIRFLRELRKNKIKKLYVNDYDNRAVKLSKKNLSLNEINCKNNPRIQIQNQDANLFLLSSAGFDYIDIDPFGTPNPFLDAACKRLSRDGILAVTATDTSALCGTFVNACRRKYWALPRKDAIMHETGLRILIRKIQLVAAQYDKALTPIFSYSKEHYMRVFLRNYKGKNKVDMVLNQHGFFNNAGPMWLGSLWDKNLAGKMHKNALKNRIFSQNKGLIDFLKVIKEESKINAVGFYDLHDICEKNKIKDLQKKETMLNKIKKIGYKASETHFKGEAIRSSMPLPKLIQILKNK
;
A
#
# COMPACT_ATOMS: atom_id res chain seq x y z
N MET A 1 15.86 -10.39 -23.42
CA MET A 1 15.15 -9.16 -22.99
C MET A 1 13.79 -9.10 -23.66
N LYS A 2 12.71 -9.22 -22.90
CA LYS A 2 11.33 -9.12 -23.37
C LYS A 2 10.85 -7.66 -23.32
N LEU A 3 9.99 -7.27 -24.27
CA LEU A 3 9.33 -5.97 -24.28
C LEU A 3 7.95 -6.11 -23.60
N VAL A 4 7.63 -5.22 -22.67
CA VAL A 4 6.38 -5.22 -21.91
C VAL A 4 5.77 -3.82 -21.94
N ASN A 5 4.45 -3.77 -22.13
CA ASN A 5 3.64 -2.56 -21.97
C ASN A 5 2.92 -2.60 -20.61
N GLU A 6 3.00 -1.52 -19.84
CA GLU A 6 2.28 -1.39 -18.57
C GLU A 6 1.81 0.07 -18.39
N GLY A 7 0.51 0.26 -18.25
CA GLY A 7 -0.06 1.60 -18.33
C GLY A 7 0.30 2.27 -19.65
N SER A 8 0.86 3.47 -19.58
CA SER A 8 1.40 4.19 -20.76
C SER A 8 2.89 3.93 -21.02
N ALA A 9 3.53 3.11 -20.18
CA ALA A 9 4.96 2.86 -20.28
C ALA A 9 5.27 1.59 -21.11
N ARG A 10 6.37 1.65 -21.87
CA ARG A 10 6.94 0.53 -22.62
C ARG A 10 8.35 0.25 -22.10
N ILE A 11 8.63 -0.95 -21.64
CA ILE A 11 9.91 -1.29 -21.03
C ILE A 11 10.49 -2.61 -21.53
N LYS A 12 11.80 -2.69 -21.54
CA LYS A 12 12.55 -3.95 -21.67
C LYS A 12 12.76 -4.54 -20.28
N VAL A 13 12.47 -5.84 -20.13
CA VAL A 13 12.68 -6.59 -18.89
C VAL A 13 13.51 -7.84 -19.20
N PRO A 14 14.29 -8.36 -18.24
CA PRO A 14 14.94 -9.65 -18.40
C PRO A 14 13.90 -10.76 -18.64
N GLU A 15 14.23 -11.71 -19.48
CA GLU A 15 13.50 -12.97 -19.58
C GLU A 15 13.87 -13.82 -18.38
N ALA A 16 12.87 -14.29 -17.65
CA ALA A 16 13.05 -15.17 -16.53
C ALA A 16 11.88 -16.15 -16.46
N GLU A 17 12.17 -17.42 -16.28
CA GLU A 17 11.14 -18.46 -16.09
C GLU A 17 10.41 -18.30 -14.76
N LYS A 18 11.11 -17.82 -13.73
CA LYS A 18 10.55 -17.56 -12.40
C LYS A 18 10.94 -16.18 -11.89
N ILE A 19 9.98 -15.47 -11.28
CA ILE A 19 10.21 -14.20 -10.61
C ILE A 19 10.90 -14.49 -9.27
N SER A 20 12.17 -14.08 -9.16
CA SER A 20 12.98 -14.30 -7.95
C SER A 20 14.02 -13.20 -7.75
N ARG A 21 14.65 -13.19 -6.59
CA ARG A 21 15.79 -12.31 -6.30
C ARG A 21 17.00 -12.55 -7.19
N GLY A 22 17.11 -13.73 -7.81
CA GLY A 22 18.20 -14.09 -8.74
C GLY A 22 18.07 -13.49 -10.13
N MET A 23 16.98 -12.76 -10.43
CA MET A 23 16.86 -12.03 -11.70
C MET A 23 17.92 -10.93 -11.78
N GLY A 24 18.55 -10.79 -12.95
CA GLY A 24 19.58 -9.77 -13.18
C GLY A 24 19.09 -8.33 -12.94
N VAL A 25 17.83 -8.02 -13.31
CA VAL A 25 17.09 -6.81 -12.90
C VAL A 25 15.64 -7.19 -12.68
N PHE A 26 15.08 -6.80 -11.55
CA PHE A 26 13.75 -7.25 -11.15
C PHE A 26 12.61 -6.56 -11.89
N TYR A 27 11.64 -7.37 -12.33
CA TYR A 27 10.32 -6.94 -12.78
C TYR A 27 9.27 -7.98 -12.39
N ASN A 28 8.18 -7.55 -11.78
CA ASN A 28 7.05 -8.39 -11.45
C ASN A 28 5.75 -7.79 -12.03
N PRO A 29 5.09 -8.44 -13.00
CA PRO A 29 3.83 -7.96 -13.57
C PRO A 29 2.67 -7.95 -12.57
N VAL A 30 2.67 -8.82 -11.55
CA VAL A 30 1.66 -8.84 -10.48
C VAL A 30 1.66 -7.50 -9.69
N MET A 31 2.79 -6.79 -9.66
CA MET A 31 2.91 -5.48 -9.03
C MET A 31 2.36 -4.32 -9.88
N SER A 32 1.73 -4.58 -11.04
CA SER A 32 1.13 -3.52 -11.86
C SER A 32 0.06 -2.76 -11.09
N LEU A 33 -0.79 -3.45 -10.33
CA LEU A 33 -1.81 -2.84 -9.45
C LEU A 33 -1.17 -1.89 -8.41
N ASN A 34 -0.03 -2.27 -7.83
CA ASN A 34 0.71 -1.42 -6.88
C ASN A 34 1.12 -0.09 -7.54
N ARG A 35 1.59 -0.14 -8.78
CA ARG A 35 2.00 1.04 -9.54
C ARG A 35 0.80 1.86 -10.02
N ASP A 36 -0.31 1.22 -10.44
CA ASP A 36 -1.58 1.87 -10.77
C ASP A 36 -2.11 2.70 -9.60
N ILE A 37 -2.17 2.09 -8.41
CA ILE A 37 -2.60 2.75 -7.17
C ILE A 37 -1.70 3.94 -6.84
N SER A 38 -0.37 3.81 -7.00
CA SER A 38 0.58 4.90 -6.75
C SER A 38 0.31 6.11 -7.66
N VAL A 39 0.10 5.88 -8.97
CA VAL A 39 -0.24 6.93 -9.94
C VAL A 39 -1.59 7.59 -9.62
N LEU A 40 -2.61 6.77 -9.35
CA LEU A 40 -3.95 7.27 -9.02
C LEU A 40 -3.96 8.09 -7.73
N LEU A 41 -3.24 7.64 -6.70
CA LEU A 41 -3.12 8.36 -5.43
C LEU A 41 -2.45 9.72 -5.64
N LEU A 42 -1.30 9.76 -6.32
CA LEU A 42 -0.57 11.01 -6.58
C LEU A 42 -1.39 11.98 -7.45
N ASN A 43 -2.18 11.49 -8.39
CA ASN A 43 -3.10 12.31 -9.15
C ASN A 43 -4.31 12.80 -8.35
N SER A 44 -4.67 12.10 -7.27
CA SER A 44 -5.85 12.40 -6.45
C SER A 44 -5.57 13.35 -5.29
N ILE A 45 -4.32 13.46 -4.83
CA ILE A 45 -3.93 14.41 -3.79
C ILE A 45 -3.82 15.84 -4.35
N ASN A 46 -4.05 16.82 -3.47
CA ASN A 46 -3.94 18.24 -3.86
C ASN A 46 -2.54 18.80 -3.55
N LYS A 47 -1.51 18.20 -4.15
CA LYS A 47 -0.11 18.66 -4.02
C LYS A 47 0.54 18.63 -5.40
N ASN A 48 1.18 19.73 -5.77
CA ASN A 48 1.92 19.88 -7.03
C ASN A 48 3.40 20.14 -6.73
N ASN A 49 4.23 20.17 -7.75
CA ASN A 49 5.66 20.46 -7.68
C ASN A 49 6.39 19.57 -6.66
N MET A 50 6.08 18.28 -6.64
CA MET A 50 6.64 17.32 -5.71
C MET A 50 8.07 16.91 -6.07
N GLN A 51 8.92 16.80 -5.07
CA GLN A 51 10.16 16.04 -5.12
C GLN A 51 9.83 14.58 -4.80
N ILE A 52 10.04 13.71 -5.77
CA ILE A 52 9.67 12.28 -5.68
C ILE A 52 10.94 11.44 -5.67
N ALA A 53 11.04 10.48 -4.75
CA ALA A 53 12.11 9.50 -4.69
C ALA A 53 11.60 8.08 -4.98
N ASP A 54 12.28 7.41 -5.92
CA ASP A 54 12.18 5.98 -6.23
C ASP A 54 13.55 5.34 -5.95
N PRO A 55 13.85 5.02 -4.67
CA PRO A 55 15.20 4.62 -4.24
C PRO A 55 15.56 3.17 -4.61
N LEU A 56 14.60 2.36 -5.07
CA LEU A 56 14.74 0.94 -5.41
C LEU A 56 14.10 0.69 -6.79
N ALA A 57 14.55 1.45 -7.80
CA ALA A 57 13.83 1.61 -9.07
C ALA A 57 13.86 0.40 -10.00
N ALA A 58 14.82 -0.53 -9.85
CA ALA A 58 15.01 -1.69 -10.71
C ALA A 58 14.95 -1.35 -12.21
N THR A 59 13.89 -1.77 -12.93
CA THR A 59 13.69 -1.45 -14.36
C THR A 59 13.33 0.00 -14.66
N GLY A 60 13.06 0.81 -13.63
CA GLY A 60 12.58 2.19 -13.75
C GLY A 60 11.11 2.33 -14.12
N ILE A 61 10.34 1.24 -14.16
CA ILE A 61 8.92 1.24 -14.60
C ILE A 61 8.06 2.22 -13.80
N ARG A 62 8.18 2.27 -12.47
CA ARG A 62 7.42 3.18 -11.61
C ARG A 62 7.72 4.64 -11.96
N SER A 63 9.00 4.96 -12.05
CA SER A 63 9.48 6.30 -12.43
C SER A 63 9.00 6.73 -13.81
N ILE A 64 9.03 5.83 -14.81
CA ILE A 64 8.52 6.10 -16.17
C ILE A 64 7.02 6.37 -16.12
N ARG A 65 6.25 5.56 -15.41
CA ARG A 65 4.81 5.75 -15.25
C ARG A 65 4.48 7.07 -14.55
N PHE A 66 5.24 7.49 -13.54
CA PHE A 66 5.08 8.80 -12.92
C PHE A 66 5.29 9.93 -13.92
N LEU A 67 6.34 9.87 -14.76
CA LEU A 67 6.63 10.89 -15.77
C LEU A 67 5.55 10.98 -16.86
N ARG A 68 4.95 9.86 -17.24
CA ARG A 68 3.97 9.78 -18.34
C ARG A 68 2.52 9.93 -17.88
N GLU A 69 2.19 9.52 -16.65
CA GLU A 69 0.80 9.34 -16.21
C GLU A 69 0.37 10.34 -15.13
N LEU A 70 1.32 11.01 -14.45
CA LEU A 70 0.96 12.08 -13.55
C LEU A 70 0.58 13.36 -14.32
N ARG A 71 -0.40 14.09 -13.78
CA ARG A 71 -0.83 15.37 -14.37
C ARG A 71 0.34 16.35 -14.46
N LYS A 72 0.26 17.28 -15.42
CA LYS A 72 1.18 18.41 -15.53
C LYS A 72 1.36 19.09 -14.18
N ASN A 73 2.58 19.55 -13.87
CA ASN A 73 2.98 20.21 -12.63
C ASN A 73 2.97 19.34 -11.36
N LYS A 74 2.68 18.03 -11.43
CA LYS A 74 2.80 17.16 -10.24
C LYS A 74 4.25 16.98 -9.79
N ILE A 75 5.17 16.83 -10.74
CA ILE A 75 6.57 16.53 -10.48
C ILE A 75 7.41 17.81 -10.64
N LYS A 76 8.07 18.26 -9.56
CA LYS A 76 9.16 19.23 -9.60
C LYS A 76 10.46 18.53 -9.99
N LYS A 77 10.79 17.45 -9.29
CA LYS A 77 11.97 16.64 -9.55
C LYS A 77 11.73 15.18 -9.17
N LEU A 78 12.15 14.28 -10.03
CA LEU A 78 12.11 12.84 -9.83
C LEU A 78 13.53 12.31 -9.67
N TYR A 79 13.75 11.59 -8.59
CA TYR A 79 15.00 10.94 -8.28
C TYR A 79 14.81 9.43 -8.42
N VAL A 80 15.59 8.83 -9.30
CA VAL A 80 15.58 7.40 -9.62
C VAL A 80 16.90 6.82 -9.15
N ASN A 81 16.85 5.85 -8.25
CA ASN A 81 18.05 5.23 -7.72
C ASN A 81 17.95 3.72 -7.70
N ASP A 82 19.05 3.04 -7.87
CA ASP A 82 19.19 1.63 -7.55
C ASP A 82 20.64 1.33 -7.16
N TYR A 83 20.84 0.36 -6.27
CA TYR A 83 22.15 -0.11 -5.87
C TYR A 83 22.86 -0.86 -7.02
N ASP A 84 22.10 -1.63 -7.81
CA ASP A 84 22.64 -2.42 -8.91
C ASP A 84 22.85 -1.55 -10.16
N ASN A 85 24.10 -1.41 -10.59
CA ASN A 85 24.45 -0.68 -11.80
C ASN A 85 23.75 -1.24 -13.06
N ARG A 86 23.44 -2.54 -13.10
CA ARG A 86 22.68 -3.15 -14.22
C ARG A 86 21.26 -2.60 -14.26
N ALA A 87 20.63 -2.44 -13.09
CA ALA A 87 19.30 -1.83 -12.95
C ALA A 87 19.33 -0.36 -13.40
N VAL A 88 20.32 0.41 -12.97
CA VAL A 88 20.50 1.81 -13.40
C VAL A 88 20.69 1.92 -14.91
N LYS A 89 21.53 1.07 -15.52
CA LYS A 89 21.72 1.04 -16.98
C LYS A 89 20.43 0.67 -17.72
N LEU A 90 19.67 -0.29 -17.21
CA LEU A 90 18.41 -0.72 -17.80
C LEU A 90 17.33 0.36 -17.65
N SER A 91 17.22 0.98 -16.48
CA SER A 91 16.26 2.08 -16.26
C SER A 91 16.52 3.26 -17.19
N LYS A 92 17.80 3.64 -17.44
CA LYS A 92 18.16 4.66 -18.42
C LYS A 92 17.72 4.28 -19.84
N LYS A 93 17.94 3.02 -20.26
CA LYS A 93 17.47 2.51 -21.56
C LYS A 93 15.96 2.54 -21.68
N ASN A 94 15.25 2.16 -20.61
CA ASN A 94 13.80 2.17 -20.58
C ASN A 94 13.22 3.60 -20.60
N LEU A 95 13.84 4.56 -19.93
CA LEU A 95 13.47 5.97 -20.02
C LEU A 95 13.61 6.47 -21.46
N SER A 96 14.75 6.19 -22.11
CA SER A 96 14.96 6.55 -23.53
C SER A 96 13.95 5.88 -24.47
N LEU A 97 13.56 4.63 -24.21
CA LEU A 97 12.54 3.91 -24.99
C LEU A 97 11.16 4.59 -24.92
N ASN A 98 10.91 5.38 -23.88
CA ASN A 98 9.70 6.18 -23.69
C ASN A 98 9.90 7.65 -24.07
N GLU A 99 10.92 7.97 -24.86
CA GLU A 99 11.23 9.33 -25.33
C GLU A 99 11.55 10.31 -24.20
N ILE A 100 11.96 9.80 -23.03
CA ILE A 100 12.33 10.59 -21.88
C ILE A 100 13.84 10.82 -21.88
N ASN A 101 14.25 12.02 -22.27
CA ASN A 101 15.66 12.41 -22.27
C ASN A 101 16.11 12.75 -20.84
N CYS A 102 16.97 11.90 -20.26
CA CYS A 102 17.47 12.11 -18.89
C CYS A 102 18.71 13.00 -18.85
N LYS A 103 19.49 13.10 -19.96
CA LYS A 103 20.75 13.85 -19.95
C LYS A 103 20.54 15.36 -19.83
N ASN A 104 19.52 15.88 -20.50
CA ASN A 104 19.24 17.32 -20.59
C ASN A 104 17.96 17.71 -19.84
N ASN A 105 17.42 16.83 -18.98
CA ASN A 105 16.23 17.12 -18.20
C ASN A 105 16.59 17.36 -16.72
N PRO A 106 16.63 18.60 -16.25
CA PRO A 106 16.99 18.92 -14.86
C PRO A 106 15.98 18.38 -13.84
N ARG A 107 14.80 17.94 -14.31
CA ARG A 107 13.75 17.37 -13.46
C ARG A 107 13.97 15.90 -13.14
N ILE A 108 14.94 15.23 -13.78
CA ILE A 108 15.22 13.80 -13.58
C ILE A 108 16.65 13.63 -13.12
N GLN A 109 16.84 13.01 -11.97
CA GLN A 109 18.14 12.66 -11.45
C GLN A 109 18.24 11.16 -11.28
N ILE A 110 19.23 10.53 -11.94
CA ILE A 110 19.45 9.08 -11.85
C ILE A 110 20.76 8.85 -11.11
N GLN A 111 20.69 8.02 -10.06
CA GLN A 111 21.84 7.71 -9.21
C GLN A 111 22.06 6.20 -9.10
N ASN A 112 23.27 5.81 -8.71
CA ASN A 112 23.64 4.43 -8.43
C ASN A 112 24.30 4.38 -7.07
N GLN A 113 23.49 4.26 -6.02
CA GLN A 113 23.93 4.32 -4.63
C GLN A 113 23.12 3.35 -3.76
N ASP A 114 23.62 3.03 -2.58
CA ASP A 114 22.79 2.46 -1.52
C ASP A 114 21.59 3.36 -1.26
N ALA A 115 20.41 2.76 -1.09
CA ALA A 115 19.16 3.49 -0.97
C ALA A 115 19.12 4.42 0.25
N ASN A 116 19.74 4.04 1.37
CA ASN A 116 19.80 4.87 2.56
C ASN A 116 20.75 6.05 2.37
N LEU A 117 21.94 5.82 1.78
CA LEU A 117 22.87 6.90 1.45
C LEU A 117 22.23 7.90 0.48
N PHE A 118 21.57 7.39 -0.57
CA PHE A 118 20.83 8.19 -1.51
C PHE A 118 19.79 9.09 -0.82
N LEU A 119 18.95 8.52 0.05
CA LEU A 119 17.94 9.28 0.79
C LEU A 119 18.60 10.31 1.69
N LEU A 120 19.59 9.91 2.49
CA LEU A 120 20.24 10.78 3.48
C LEU A 120 21.03 11.93 2.86
N SER A 121 21.57 11.77 1.67
CA SER A 121 22.30 12.82 0.92
C SER A 121 21.38 13.87 0.29
N SER A 122 20.06 13.70 0.38
CA SER A 122 19.08 14.58 -0.25
C SER A 122 18.47 15.57 0.74
N ALA A 123 17.93 16.70 0.24
CA ALA A 123 17.32 17.74 1.06
C ALA A 123 15.97 17.34 1.67
N GLY A 124 15.27 16.38 1.06
CA GLY A 124 13.98 15.85 1.50
C GLY A 124 13.01 15.66 0.33
N PHE A 125 11.94 14.88 0.57
CA PHE A 125 11.03 14.44 -0.47
C PHE A 125 9.57 14.63 -0.07
N ASP A 126 8.74 14.96 -1.05
CA ASP A 126 7.29 15.01 -0.90
C ASP A 126 6.63 13.65 -1.08
N TYR A 127 7.29 12.75 -1.77
CA TYR A 127 6.89 11.36 -1.93
C TYR A 127 8.12 10.46 -1.96
N ILE A 128 8.12 9.41 -1.15
CA ILE A 128 9.15 8.37 -1.15
C ILE A 128 8.46 7.02 -1.35
N ASP A 129 8.95 6.21 -2.31
CA ASP A 129 8.43 4.88 -2.59
C ASP A 129 9.42 3.80 -2.15
N ILE A 130 9.17 3.12 -1.03
CA ILE A 130 9.97 2.01 -0.53
C ILE A 130 9.31 0.70 -0.94
N ASP A 131 9.83 0.08 -2.00
CA ASP A 131 9.29 -1.15 -2.60
C ASP A 131 10.38 -2.23 -2.74
N PRO A 132 10.91 -2.75 -1.63
CA PRO A 132 11.97 -3.76 -1.63
C PRO A 132 11.44 -5.18 -1.78
N PHE A 133 12.35 -6.12 -1.99
CA PHE A 133 12.10 -7.52 -1.69
C PHE A 133 12.05 -7.76 -0.18
N GLY A 134 11.01 -8.45 0.29
CA GLY A 134 10.86 -8.85 1.69
C GLY A 134 10.42 -7.70 2.59
N THR A 135 11.21 -7.45 3.64
CA THR A 135 10.89 -6.44 4.64
C THR A 135 11.37 -5.04 4.23
N PRO A 136 10.57 -3.99 4.44
CA PRO A 136 10.99 -2.61 4.20
C PRO A 136 11.87 -2.03 5.32
N ASN A 137 12.02 -2.73 6.43
CA ASN A 137 12.63 -2.22 7.66
C ASN A 137 14.01 -1.56 7.47
N PRO A 138 14.93 -2.09 6.63
CA PRO A 138 16.25 -1.49 6.44
C PRO A 138 16.22 -0.07 5.88
N PHE A 139 15.13 0.34 5.25
CA PHE A 139 15.00 1.62 4.55
C PHE A 139 14.12 2.63 5.29
N LEU A 140 13.42 2.20 6.36
CA LEU A 140 12.41 3.02 7.03
C LEU A 140 13.01 4.24 7.73
N ASP A 141 14.17 4.09 8.37
CA ASP A 141 14.80 5.18 9.12
C ASP A 141 15.17 6.35 8.20
N ALA A 142 15.96 6.09 7.16
CA ALA A 142 16.35 7.09 6.18
C ALA A 142 15.14 7.73 5.48
N ALA A 143 14.14 6.92 5.12
CA ALA A 143 12.92 7.41 4.49
C ALA A 143 12.12 8.32 5.43
N CYS A 144 11.90 7.91 6.68
CA CYS A 144 11.20 8.72 7.67
C CYS A 144 11.95 10.03 7.94
N LYS A 145 13.28 10.00 8.06
CA LYS A 145 14.11 11.19 8.30
C LYS A 145 14.00 12.21 7.17
N ARG A 146 13.96 11.74 5.92
CA ARG A 146 13.93 12.59 4.70
C ARG A 146 12.55 12.92 4.15
N LEU A 147 11.50 12.38 4.75
CA LEU A 147 10.13 12.73 4.38
C LEU A 147 9.80 14.17 4.80
N SER A 148 9.34 15.00 3.86
CA SER A 148 8.96 16.40 4.11
C SER A 148 7.66 16.52 4.91
N ARG A 149 7.36 17.73 5.41
CA ARG A 149 6.02 18.04 5.97
C ARG A 149 4.98 17.82 4.87
N ASP A 150 3.83 17.22 5.24
CA ASP A 150 2.77 16.79 4.29
C ASP A 150 3.25 15.86 3.18
N GLY A 151 4.47 15.30 3.31
CA GLY A 151 4.98 14.28 2.43
C GLY A 151 4.26 12.95 2.63
N ILE A 152 4.33 12.10 1.62
CA ILE A 152 3.73 10.76 1.64
C ILE A 152 4.85 9.73 1.57
N LEU A 153 4.87 8.82 2.54
CA LEU A 153 5.69 7.63 2.53
C LEU A 153 4.84 6.46 2.03
N ALA A 154 5.24 5.87 0.93
CA ALA A 154 4.66 4.68 0.36
C ALA A 154 5.58 3.49 0.64
N VAL A 155 5.05 2.43 1.25
CA VAL A 155 5.84 1.27 1.67
C VAL A 155 5.17 -0.02 1.24
N THR A 156 5.95 -0.92 0.66
CA THR A 156 5.55 -2.31 0.36
C THR A 156 6.30 -3.26 1.27
N ALA A 157 5.61 -4.28 1.78
CA ALA A 157 6.19 -5.44 2.43
C ALA A 157 5.75 -6.71 1.69
N THR A 158 6.69 -7.56 1.31
CA THR A 158 6.44 -8.86 0.67
C THR A 158 6.77 -10.04 1.59
N ASP A 159 7.26 -9.80 2.81
CA ASP A 159 7.47 -10.84 3.84
C ASP A 159 6.18 -11.12 4.64
N THR A 160 5.08 -11.29 3.93
CA THR A 160 3.73 -11.48 4.49
C THR A 160 3.62 -12.70 5.40
N SER A 161 4.43 -13.74 5.20
CA SER A 161 4.45 -14.92 6.07
C SER A 161 4.77 -14.59 7.53
N ALA A 162 5.67 -13.62 7.77
CA ALA A 162 5.95 -13.12 9.12
C ALA A 162 4.78 -12.30 9.66
N LEU A 163 4.27 -11.36 8.87
CA LEU A 163 3.21 -10.45 9.28
C LEU A 163 1.86 -11.16 9.51
N CYS A 164 1.56 -12.22 8.74
CA CYS A 164 0.32 -13.01 8.85
C CYS A 164 0.39 -14.18 9.84
N GLY A 165 1.48 -14.33 10.59
CA GLY A 165 1.55 -15.29 11.69
C GLY A 165 2.05 -16.69 11.32
N THR A 166 2.52 -16.95 10.09
CA THR A 166 3.19 -18.21 9.77
C THR A 166 4.54 -18.32 10.48
N PHE A 167 5.29 -17.22 10.57
CA PHE A 167 6.58 -17.15 11.26
C PHE A 167 6.53 -16.12 12.41
N VAL A 168 5.88 -16.47 13.51
CA VAL A 168 5.63 -15.59 14.67
C VAL A 168 6.92 -14.95 15.20
N ASN A 169 7.96 -15.74 15.41
CA ASN A 169 9.25 -15.23 15.94
C ASN A 169 9.93 -14.24 14.97
N ALA A 170 9.75 -14.42 13.65
CA ALA A 170 10.24 -13.46 12.67
C ALA A 170 9.49 -12.12 12.76
N CYS A 171 8.18 -12.15 12.96
CA CYS A 171 7.39 -10.95 13.19
C CYS A 171 7.80 -10.22 14.47
N ARG A 172 8.00 -10.95 15.57
CA ARG A 172 8.47 -10.37 16.86
C ARG A 172 9.80 -9.64 16.68
N ARG A 173 10.78 -10.27 16.00
CA ARG A 173 12.10 -9.64 15.77
C ARG A 173 12.04 -8.44 14.83
N LYS A 174 11.29 -8.54 13.73
CA LYS A 174 11.27 -7.54 12.66
C LYS A 174 10.28 -6.39 12.93
N TYR A 175 9.09 -6.72 13.44
CA TYR A 175 7.96 -5.80 13.55
C TYR A 175 7.55 -5.47 15.00
N TRP A 176 8.19 -6.14 16.00
CA TRP A 176 7.96 -5.91 17.43
C TRP A 176 6.49 -6.11 17.82
N ALA A 177 5.87 -7.11 17.25
CA ALA A 177 4.47 -7.44 17.46
C ALA A 177 4.23 -8.94 17.40
N LEU A 178 3.13 -9.38 18.00
CA LEU A 178 2.64 -10.74 17.96
C LEU A 178 1.58 -10.86 16.86
N PRO A 179 1.83 -11.53 15.74
CA PRO A 179 0.85 -11.77 14.71
C PRO A 179 -0.05 -12.96 15.11
N ARG A 180 -1.19 -13.10 14.45
CA ARG A 180 -2.06 -14.24 14.59
C ARG A 180 -2.46 -14.78 13.23
N LYS A 181 -2.37 -16.11 13.06
CA LYS A 181 -2.82 -16.80 11.85
C LYS A 181 -4.29 -17.18 12.02
N ASP A 182 -5.18 -16.30 11.57
CA ASP A 182 -6.63 -16.47 11.63
C ASP A 182 -7.30 -15.85 10.37
N ALA A 183 -8.63 -15.82 10.37
CA ALA A 183 -9.42 -15.30 9.26
C ALA A 183 -9.05 -13.85 8.86
N ILE A 184 -8.59 -13.02 9.83
CA ILE A 184 -8.25 -11.61 9.60
C ILE A 184 -6.74 -11.34 9.53
N MET A 185 -5.90 -12.37 9.39
CA MET A 185 -4.44 -12.28 9.47
C MET A 185 -3.83 -11.25 8.52
N HIS A 186 -4.42 -11.03 7.34
CA HIS A 186 -3.92 -10.05 6.37
C HIS A 186 -4.13 -8.60 6.83
N GLU A 187 -5.27 -8.30 7.45
CA GLU A 187 -5.49 -6.98 8.06
C GLU A 187 -4.62 -6.79 9.30
N THR A 188 -4.52 -7.80 10.15
CA THR A 188 -3.62 -7.81 11.32
C THR A 188 -2.18 -7.50 10.91
N GLY A 189 -1.66 -8.20 9.90
CA GLY A 189 -0.31 -7.98 9.39
C GLY A 189 -0.11 -6.57 8.81
N LEU A 190 -1.10 -6.07 8.06
CA LEU A 190 -1.06 -4.70 7.52
C LEU A 190 -1.01 -3.65 8.64
N ARG A 191 -1.78 -3.83 9.72
CA ARG A 191 -1.80 -2.94 10.89
C ARG A 191 -0.51 -3.02 11.72
N ILE A 192 0.11 -4.19 11.81
CA ILE A 192 1.44 -4.39 12.41
C ILE A 192 2.50 -3.63 11.60
N LEU A 193 2.49 -3.72 10.27
CA LEU A 193 3.39 -2.98 9.38
C LEU A 193 3.23 -1.47 9.57
N ILE A 194 2.00 -0.96 9.59
CA ILE A 194 1.71 0.47 9.81
C ILE A 194 2.31 0.94 11.13
N ARG A 195 2.06 0.22 12.22
CA ARG A 195 2.63 0.56 13.54
C ARG A 195 4.15 0.58 13.51
N LYS A 196 4.81 -0.39 12.88
CA LYS A 196 6.28 -0.41 12.76
C LYS A 196 6.81 0.87 12.11
N ILE A 197 6.19 1.30 11.02
CA ILE A 197 6.58 2.52 10.31
C ILE A 197 6.35 3.75 11.20
N GLN A 198 5.22 3.82 11.90
CA GLN A 198 4.87 4.91 12.81
C GLN A 198 5.87 5.05 13.96
N LEU A 199 6.33 3.93 14.55
CA LEU A 199 7.34 3.94 15.62
C LEU A 199 8.69 4.49 15.14
N VAL A 200 9.11 4.13 13.91
CA VAL A 200 10.34 4.68 13.34
C VAL A 200 10.20 6.19 13.07
N ALA A 201 9.06 6.62 12.55
CA ALA A 201 8.81 8.03 12.25
C ALA A 201 8.65 8.90 13.50
N ALA A 202 8.12 8.33 14.58
CA ALA A 202 7.91 9.02 15.85
C ALA A 202 9.21 9.58 16.45
N GLN A 203 10.34 8.91 16.24
CA GLN A 203 11.67 9.36 16.66
C GLN A 203 12.06 10.72 16.06
N TYR A 204 11.41 11.15 14.99
CA TYR A 204 11.63 12.40 14.26
C TYR A 204 10.47 13.39 14.40
N ASP A 205 9.62 13.23 15.42
CA ASP A 205 8.40 14.03 15.62
C ASP A 205 7.47 14.03 14.39
N LYS A 206 7.44 12.91 13.65
CA LYS A 206 6.63 12.73 12.44
C LYS A 206 5.48 11.79 12.71
N ALA A 207 4.26 12.33 12.73
CA ALA A 207 3.02 11.57 12.87
C ALA A 207 2.61 11.03 11.49
N LEU A 208 2.92 9.76 11.21
CA LEU A 208 2.55 9.11 9.96
C LEU A 208 1.15 8.51 10.08
N THR A 209 0.18 9.08 9.37
CA THR A 209 -1.22 8.61 9.37
C THR A 209 -1.54 7.92 8.04
N PRO A 210 -2.10 6.71 8.05
CA PRO A 210 -2.52 6.02 6.83
C PRO A 210 -3.56 6.83 6.06
N ILE A 211 -3.34 6.98 4.76
CA ILE A 211 -4.29 7.61 3.84
C ILE A 211 -4.86 6.61 2.82
N PHE A 212 -4.11 5.54 2.53
CA PHE A 212 -4.56 4.43 1.70
C PHE A 212 -3.70 3.20 1.98
N SER A 213 -4.32 2.08 2.34
CA SER A 213 -3.61 0.85 2.72
C SER A 213 -4.36 -0.37 2.23
N TYR A 214 -3.67 -1.42 1.81
CA TYR A 214 -4.28 -2.66 1.36
C TYR A 214 -3.32 -3.85 1.43
N SER A 215 -3.89 -5.04 1.46
CA SER A 215 -3.21 -6.31 1.22
C SER A 215 -3.76 -6.95 -0.05
N LYS A 216 -2.88 -7.40 -0.92
CA LYS A 216 -3.25 -8.06 -2.18
C LYS A 216 -2.19 -9.09 -2.55
N GLU A 217 -2.63 -10.28 -3.01
CA GLU A 217 -1.71 -11.36 -3.35
C GLU A 217 -0.70 -11.62 -2.20
N HIS A 218 0.59 -11.48 -2.48
CA HIS A 218 1.67 -11.75 -1.53
C HIS A 218 2.35 -10.46 -1.03
N TYR A 219 1.65 -9.32 -1.04
CA TYR A 219 2.21 -8.08 -0.54
C TYR A 219 1.21 -7.23 0.23
N MET A 220 1.74 -6.41 1.11
CA MET A 220 1.03 -5.35 1.82
C MET A 220 1.56 -4.00 1.36
N ARG A 221 0.66 -3.07 1.08
CA ARG A 221 1.00 -1.71 0.64
C ARG A 221 0.33 -0.68 1.53
N VAL A 222 1.11 0.28 1.99
CA VAL A 222 0.64 1.39 2.81
C VAL A 222 1.14 2.72 2.26
N PHE A 223 0.27 3.73 2.30
CA PHE A 223 0.60 5.13 2.02
C PHE A 223 0.26 5.93 3.26
N LEU A 224 1.28 6.58 3.83
CA LEU A 224 1.15 7.35 5.06
C LEU A 224 1.52 8.80 4.80
N ARG A 225 0.67 9.74 5.26
CA ARG A 225 0.96 11.17 5.20
C ARG A 225 1.61 11.62 6.49
N ASN A 226 2.64 12.46 6.36
CA ASN A 226 3.40 13.02 7.47
C ASN A 226 2.75 14.30 8.00
N TYR A 227 2.34 14.28 9.25
CA TYR A 227 1.93 15.47 10.01
C TYR A 227 2.98 15.74 11.10
N LYS A 228 3.79 16.79 10.95
CA LYS A 228 4.84 17.12 11.93
C LYS A 228 4.25 17.69 13.23
N GLY A 229 4.81 17.27 14.37
CA GLY A 229 4.51 17.83 15.71
C GLY A 229 4.32 16.76 16.77
N LYS A 230 4.91 16.97 17.95
CA LYS A 230 4.93 16.03 19.10
C LYS A 230 3.53 15.55 19.48
N ASN A 231 2.61 16.47 19.74
CA ASN A 231 1.23 16.11 20.11
C ASN A 231 0.53 15.24 19.06
N LYS A 232 0.81 15.45 17.76
CA LYS A 232 0.27 14.60 16.69
C LYS A 232 0.88 13.20 16.70
N VAL A 233 2.16 13.09 17.04
CA VAL A 233 2.83 11.81 17.24
C VAL A 233 2.19 11.06 18.40
N ASP A 234 2.01 11.73 19.56
CA ASP A 234 1.39 11.12 20.73
C ASP A 234 -0.04 10.63 20.42
N MET A 235 -0.82 11.42 19.69
CA MET A 235 -2.16 11.00 19.21
C MET A 235 -2.13 9.76 18.30
N VAL A 236 -1.09 9.58 17.49
CA VAL A 236 -0.90 8.39 16.65
C VAL A 236 -0.51 7.19 17.51
N LEU A 237 0.46 7.37 18.43
CA LEU A 237 0.94 6.29 19.29
C LEU A 237 -0.14 5.79 20.25
N ASN A 238 -1.01 6.67 20.74
CA ASN A 238 -2.16 6.32 21.59
C ASN A 238 -3.21 5.43 20.88
N GLN A 239 -3.17 5.32 19.55
CA GLN A 239 -4.00 4.39 18.79
C GLN A 239 -3.33 3.03 18.53
N HIS A 240 -2.17 2.77 19.15
CA HIS A 240 -1.57 1.44 19.12
C HIS A 240 -2.16 0.57 20.23
N GLY A 241 -2.47 -0.67 19.91
CA GLY A 241 -3.04 -1.60 20.89
C GLY A 241 -3.14 -3.02 20.38
N PHE A 242 -3.82 -3.85 21.14
CA PHE A 242 -4.07 -5.24 20.81
C PHE A 242 -5.50 -5.42 20.31
N PHE A 243 -5.69 -6.36 19.39
CA PHE A 243 -6.99 -6.79 18.92
C PHE A 243 -6.97 -8.31 18.71
N ASN A 244 -7.93 -9.02 19.31
CA ASN A 244 -8.02 -10.49 19.26
C ASN A 244 -6.68 -11.18 19.62
N ASN A 245 -6.01 -10.74 20.68
CA ASN A 245 -4.71 -11.25 21.16
C ASN A 245 -3.56 -11.12 20.16
N ALA A 246 -3.70 -10.33 19.11
CA ALA A 246 -2.63 -9.94 18.19
C ALA A 246 -2.22 -8.48 18.41
N GLY A 247 -0.95 -8.15 18.15
CA GLY A 247 -0.43 -6.79 18.29
C GLY A 247 0.84 -6.69 19.15
N PRO A 248 1.20 -5.49 19.64
CA PRO A 248 0.49 -4.25 19.39
C PRO A 248 0.51 -3.84 17.92
N MET A 249 -0.58 -3.24 17.45
CA MET A 249 -0.77 -2.82 16.06
C MET A 249 -1.52 -1.49 15.98
N TRP A 250 -1.61 -0.91 14.80
CA TRP A 250 -2.43 0.28 14.52
C TRP A 250 -3.93 -0.05 14.59
N LEU A 251 -4.68 0.65 15.45
CA LEU A 251 -6.14 0.45 15.60
C LEU A 251 -6.96 1.53 14.90
N GLY A 252 -6.34 2.58 14.39
CA GLY A 252 -7.01 3.64 13.66
C GLY A 252 -7.44 3.25 12.24
N SER A 253 -7.91 4.24 11.48
CA SER A 253 -8.34 4.05 10.09
C SER A 253 -7.20 3.62 9.17
N LEU A 254 -7.51 2.77 8.19
CA LEU A 254 -6.59 2.34 7.13
C LEU A 254 -6.63 3.28 5.91
N TRP A 255 -7.65 4.14 5.82
CA TRP A 255 -7.94 4.99 4.66
C TRP A 255 -8.42 6.38 5.05
N ASP A 256 -8.13 7.35 4.19
CA ASP A 256 -8.88 8.60 4.07
C ASP A 256 -10.05 8.34 3.10
N LYS A 257 -11.29 8.41 3.61
CA LYS A 257 -12.51 8.13 2.84
C LYS A 257 -12.69 9.07 1.63
N ASN A 258 -12.27 10.33 1.78
CA ASN A 258 -12.39 11.32 0.71
C ASN A 258 -11.38 11.02 -0.40
N LEU A 259 -10.16 10.66 -0.04
CA LEU A 259 -9.13 10.24 -0.98
C LEU A 259 -9.54 8.96 -1.72
N ALA A 260 -10.02 7.94 -1.01
CA ALA A 260 -10.50 6.68 -1.61
C ALA A 260 -11.63 6.95 -2.64
N GLY A 261 -12.58 7.82 -2.29
CA GLY A 261 -13.63 8.27 -3.21
C GLY A 261 -13.12 8.99 -4.45
N LYS A 262 -12.14 9.90 -4.26
CA LYS A 262 -11.46 10.61 -5.34
C LYS A 262 -10.69 9.67 -6.28
N MET A 263 -9.95 8.71 -5.71
CA MET A 263 -9.18 7.74 -6.50
C MET A 263 -10.10 6.88 -7.38
N HIS A 264 -11.20 6.36 -6.84
CA HIS A 264 -12.19 5.62 -7.61
C HIS A 264 -12.79 6.47 -8.74
N LYS A 265 -13.22 7.72 -8.46
CA LYS A 265 -13.75 8.65 -9.48
C LYS A 265 -12.70 8.96 -10.56
N ASN A 266 -11.46 9.19 -10.20
CA ASN A 266 -10.38 9.47 -11.13
C ASN A 266 -10.04 8.25 -12.00
N ALA A 267 -10.07 7.03 -11.44
CA ALA A 267 -9.85 5.80 -12.19
C ALA A 267 -10.91 5.61 -13.30
N LEU A 268 -12.19 5.83 -12.99
CA LEU A 268 -13.29 5.75 -13.96
C LEU A 268 -13.16 6.75 -15.13
N LYS A 269 -12.56 7.92 -14.88
CA LYS A 269 -12.42 8.99 -15.89
C LYS A 269 -11.13 8.91 -16.70
N ASN A 270 -10.14 8.13 -16.25
CA ASN A 270 -8.83 8.07 -16.88
C ASN A 270 -8.76 6.92 -17.88
N ARG A 271 -8.42 7.22 -19.16
CA ARG A 271 -8.36 6.24 -20.24
C ARG A 271 -7.44 5.05 -19.97
N ILE A 272 -6.38 5.25 -19.17
CA ILE A 272 -5.41 4.18 -18.83
C ILE A 272 -6.05 3.16 -17.88
N PHE A 273 -6.91 3.63 -16.95
CA PHE A 273 -7.42 2.80 -15.86
C PHE A 273 -8.87 2.36 -16.04
N SER A 274 -9.68 3.11 -16.81
CA SER A 274 -11.14 2.86 -16.94
C SER A 274 -11.47 1.49 -17.55
N GLN A 275 -10.56 0.93 -18.35
CA GLN A 275 -10.73 -0.40 -18.96
C GLN A 275 -10.29 -1.53 -18.02
N ASN A 276 -9.59 -1.24 -16.93
CA ASN A 276 -9.16 -2.24 -15.95
C ASN A 276 -10.28 -2.48 -14.92
N LYS A 277 -11.21 -3.38 -15.26
CA LYS A 277 -12.34 -3.74 -14.40
C LYS A 277 -11.90 -4.17 -13.00
N GLY A 278 -10.85 -4.99 -12.89
CA GLY A 278 -10.33 -5.45 -11.60
C GLY A 278 -9.85 -4.31 -10.70
N LEU A 279 -9.18 -3.30 -11.26
CA LEU A 279 -8.77 -2.10 -10.53
C LEU A 279 -9.98 -1.26 -10.09
N ILE A 280 -10.97 -1.08 -10.97
CA ILE A 280 -12.18 -0.30 -10.66
C ILE A 280 -12.97 -0.95 -9.53
N ASP A 281 -13.20 -2.26 -9.61
CA ASP A 281 -13.92 -3.03 -8.58
C ASP A 281 -13.16 -2.99 -7.25
N PHE A 282 -11.83 -3.15 -7.27
CA PHE A 282 -10.99 -3.05 -6.09
C PHE A 282 -11.10 -1.67 -5.40
N LEU A 283 -11.02 -0.60 -6.17
CA LEU A 283 -11.18 0.77 -5.66
C LEU A 283 -12.60 1.04 -5.15
N LYS A 284 -13.62 0.47 -5.79
CA LYS A 284 -15.02 0.56 -5.35
C LYS A 284 -15.20 -0.08 -3.97
N VAL A 285 -14.65 -1.27 -3.77
CA VAL A 285 -14.71 -1.96 -2.47
C VAL A 285 -14.02 -1.12 -1.40
N ILE A 286 -12.77 -0.69 -1.61
CA ILE A 286 -12.04 0.13 -0.61
C ILE A 286 -12.77 1.45 -0.32
N LYS A 287 -13.35 2.10 -1.32
CA LYS A 287 -14.16 3.31 -1.12
C LYS A 287 -15.31 3.06 -0.14
N GLU A 288 -16.01 1.94 -0.26
CA GLU A 288 -17.12 1.60 0.66
C GLU A 288 -16.59 1.18 2.03
N GLU A 289 -15.55 0.34 2.11
CA GLU A 289 -14.88 -0.03 3.37
C GLU A 289 -14.41 1.20 4.17
N SER A 290 -13.85 2.19 3.49
CA SER A 290 -13.29 3.39 4.12
C SER A 290 -14.31 4.22 4.91
N LYS A 291 -15.61 3.99 4.70
CA LYS A 291 -16.70 4.63 5.45
C LYS A 291 -17.00 3.95 6.79
N ILE A 292 -16.40 2.80 7.06
CA ILE A 292 -16.66 1.95 8.22
C ILE A 292 -15.43 1.98 9.13
N ASN A 293 -15.56 2.64 10.28
CA ASN A 293 -14.51 2.68 11.28
C ASN A 293 -14.61 1.44 12.18
N ALA A 294 -14.00 0.33 11.74
CA ALA A 294 -13.92 -0.92 12.47
C ALA A 294 -12.55 -1.56 12.24
N VAL A 295 -12.01 -2.19 13.28
CA VAL A 295 -10.82 -3.03 13.20
C VAL A 295 -11.25 -4.46 12.87
N GLY A 296 -10.65 -5.05 11.86
CA GLY A 296 -11.01 -6.38 11.39
C GLY A 296 -12.24 -6.38 10.48
N PHE A 297 -12.57 -7.56 10.01
CA PHE A 297 -13.72 -7.85 9.17
C PHE A 297 -14.31 -9.21 9.59
N TYR A 298 -15.49 -9.55 9.12
CA TYR A 298 -16.18 -10.79 9.41
C TYR A 298 -16.07 -11.74 8.23
N ASP A 299 -15.37 -12.85 8.41
CA ASP A 299 -15.41 -14.00 7.51
C ASP A 299 -16.70 -14.79 7.83
N LEU A 300 -17.67 -14.71 6.94
CA LEU A 300 -18.98 -15.31 7.18
C LEU A 300 -18.91 -16.84 7.25
N HIS A 301 -18.04 -17.48 6.47
CA HIS A 301 -17.85 -18.93 6.52
C HIS A 301 -17.23 -19.37 7.86
N ASP A 302 -16.16 -18.72 8.30
CA ASP A 302 -15.51 -19.02 9.59
C ASP A 302 -16.47 -18.83 10.77
N ILE A 303 -17.29 -17.78 10.71
CA ILE A 303 -18.31 -17.53 11.76
C ILE A 303 -19.39 -18.61 11.74
N CYS A 304 -19.89 -19.00 10.57
CA CYS A 304 -20.91 -20.04 10.46
C CYS A 304 -20.39 -21.40 10.95
N GLU A 305 -19.17 -21.78 10.56
CA GLU A 305 -18.53 -23.01 11.01
C GLU A 305 -18.39 -23.06 12.54
N LYS A 306 -17.80 -22.02 13.15
CA LYS A 306 -17.60 -21.90 14.61
C LYS A 306 -18.91 -21.91 15.41
N ASN A 307 -20.01 -21.43 14.82
CA ASN A 307 -21.32 -21.36 15.49
C ASN A 307 -22.30 -22.44 15.02
N LYS A 308 -21.86 -23.45 14.24
CA LYS A 308 -22.67 -24.56 13.73
C LYS A 308 -23.90 -24.09 12.92
N ILE A 309 -23.75 -22.99 12.17
CA ILE A 309 -24.80 -22.45 11.31
C ILE A 309 -24.66 -23.12 9.93
N LYS A 310 -25.66 -23.90 9.51
CA LYS A 310 -25.61 -24.71 8.27
C LYS A 310 -25.89 -23.91 7.01
N ASP A 311 -26.82 -22.95 7.06
CA ASP A 311 -27.32 -22.22 5.91
C ASP A 311 -26.76 -20.78 5.88
N LEU A 312 -25.69 -20.57 5.14
CA LEU A 312 -25.16 -19.22 4.91
C LEU A 312 -25.94 -18.53 3.78
N GLN A 313 -26.58 -17.42 4.09
CA GLN A 313 -27.24 -16.58 3.10
C GLN A 313 -26.21 -15.90 2.17
N LYS A 314 -26.64 -15.54 0.97
CA LYS A 314 -25.80 -14.79 0.03
C LYS A 314 -25.26 -13.51 0.70
N LYS A 315 -23.99 -13.21 0.47
CA LYS A 315 -23.30 -12.04 1.03
C LYS A 315 -24.09 -10.73 0.84
N GLU A 316 -24.65 -10.54 -0.35
CA GLU A 316 -25.46 -9.35 -0.65
C GLU A 316 -26.72 -9.24 0.23
N THR A 317 -27.41 -10.35 0.46
CA THR A 317 -28.57 -10.41 1.37
C THR A 317 -28.16 -10.03 2.79
N MET A 318 -27.02 -10.53 3.28
CA MET A 318 -26.50 -10.20 4.59
C MET A 318 -26.14 -8.72 4.70
N LEU A 319 -25.46 -8.15 3.72
CA LEU A 319 -25.14 -6.72 3.69
C LEU A 319 -26.43 -5.87 3.79
N ASN A 320 -27.47 -6.25 3.04
CA ASN A 320 -28.76 -5.54 3.04
C ASN A 320 -29.48 -5.68 4.40
N LYS A 321 -29.51 -6.87 5.00
CA LYS A 321 -30.08 -7.07 6.35
C LYS A 321 -29.38 -6.19 7.39
N ILE A 322 -28.04 -6.20 7.41
CA ILE A 322 -27.23 -5.40 8.34
C ILE A 322 -27.54 -3.90 8.19
N LYS A 323 -27.63 -3.41 6.95
CA LYS A 323 -27.93 -2.00 6.67
C LYS A 323 -29.35 -1.61 7.06
N LYS A 324 -30.34 -2.48 6.84
CA LYS A 324 -31.75 -2.25 7.23
C LYS A 324 -31.93 -2.03 8.72
N ILE A 325 -31.12 -2.66 9.55
CA ILE A 325 -31.16 -2.49 11.02
C ILE A 325 -30.20 -1.40 11.52
N GLY A 326 -29.73 -0.51 10.63
CA GLY A 326 -29.01 0.71 10.98
C GLY A 326 -27.49 0.59 11.11
N TYR A 327 -26.88 -0.56 10.83
CA TYR A 327 -25.42 -0.68 10.85
C TYR A 327 -24.80 -0.43 9.48
N LYS A 328 -23.55 0.07 9.50
CA LYS A 328 -22.75 0.18 8.26
C LYS A 328 -22.21 -1.19 7.91
N ALA A 329 -22.27 -1.55 6.63
CA ALA A 329 -21.70 -2.78 6.11
C ALA A 329 -21.27 -2.61 4.65
N SER A 330 -20.17 -3.26 4.27
CA SER A 330 -19.63 -3.35 2.91
C SER A 330 -18.93 -4.68 2.69
N GLU A 331 -18.64 -4.99 1.45
CA GLU A 331 -17.62 -5.97 1.12
C GLU A 331 -16.27 -5.54 1.66
N THR A 332 -15.30 -6.46 1.73
CA THR A 332 -13.91 -6.16 2.08
C THR A 332 -12.96 -6.62 0.98
N HIS A 333 -11.88 -5.86 0.76
CA HIS A 333 -10.86 -6.24 -0.22
C HIS A 333 -9.93 -7.36 0.30
N PHE A 334 -9.96 -7.66 1.59
CA PHE A 334 -9.08 -8.69 2.20
C PHE A 334 -9.51 -10.12 1.85
N LYS A 335 -10.80 -10.37 1.69
CA LYS A 335 -11.35 -11.69 1.38
C LYS A 335 -12.72 -11.59 0.70
N GLY A 336 -12.90 -12.32 -0.41
CA GLY A 336 -14.09 -12.21 -1.26
C GLY A 336 -15.41 -12.51 -0.54
N GLU A 337 -15.41 -13.52 0.35
CA GLU A 337 -16.61 -13.97 1.08
C GLU A 337 -16.79 -13.30 2.46
N ALA A 338 -16.01 -12.29 2.74
CA ALA A 338 -16.05 -11.56 3.99
C ALA A 338 -16.73 -10.19 3.86
N ILE A 339 -17.17 -9.64 4.99
CA ILE A 339 -17.78 -8.32 5.08
C ILE A 339 -17.12 -7.48 6.18
N ARG A 340 -17.00 -6.17 5.94
CA ARG A 340 -16.68 -5.21 7.00
C ARG A 340 -17.96 -4.60 7.52
N SER A 341 -18.11 -4.52 8.85
CA SER A 341 -19.30 -3.92 9.46
C SER A 341 -18.99 -3.24 10.79
N SER A 342 -19.78 -2.23 11.13
CA SER A 342 -19.82 -1.63 12.46
C SER A 342 -20.68 -2.43 13.47
N MET A 343 -21.30 -3.52 13.01
CA MET A 343 -22.13 -4.37 13.86
C MET A 343 -21.26 -5.23 14.79
N PRO A 344 -21.60 -5.35 16.10
CA PRO A 344 -20.91 -6.27 17.00
C PRO A 344 -21.12 -7.74 16.59
N LEU A 345 -20.08 -8.57 16.76
CA LEU A 345 -20.11 -10.00 16.41
C LEU A 345 -21.29 -10.78 17.01
N PRO A 346 -21.67 -10.63 18.30
CA PRO A 346 -22.80 -11.36 18.85
C PRO A 346 -24.11 -11.09 18.09
N LYS A 347 -24.34 -9.83 17.68
CA LYS A 347 -25.53 -9.45 16.93
C LYS A 347 -25.50 -9.99 15.49
N LEU A 348 -24.32 -10.02 14.87
CA LEU A 348 -24.15 -10.66 13.55
C LEU A 348 -24.48 -12.16 13.61
N ILE A 349 -23.99 -12.87 14.64
CA ILE A 349 -24.29 -14.29 14.85
C ILE A 349 -25.80 -14.51 15.02
N GLN A 350 -26.51 -13.65 15.78
CA GLN A 350 -27.95 -13.72 15.94
C GLN A 350 -28.67 -13.60 14.58
N ILE A 351 -28.26 -12.66 13.72
CA ILE A 351 -28.86 -12.50 12.39
C ILE A 351 -28.55 -13.69 11.46
N LEU A 352 -27.36 -14.28 11.59
CA LEU A 352 -26.99 -15.46 10.82
C LEU A 352 -27.82 -16.70 11.24
N LYS A 353 -28.24 -16.79 12.51
CA LYS A 353 -29.10 -17.87 13.01
C LYS A 353 -30.59 -17.69 12.68
N ASN A 354 -31.03 -16.45 12.52
CA ASN A 354 -32.42 -16.13 12.19
C ASN A 354 -32.56 -16.05 10.66
N LYS A 355 -33.33 -16.98 10.09
CA LYS A 355 -33.66 -17.03 8.64
C LYS A 355 -34.38 -15.80 8.13
#